data_4aea60b128b23b39bfa2f7d449067b0d
#
_entry.id   4aea60b128b23b39bfa2f7d449067b0d
#
_cell.length_a   1.000
_cell.length_b   1.000
_cell.length_c   1.000
_cell.angle_alpha   90.00
_cell.angle_beta   90.00
_cell.angle_gamma   90.00
#
_symmetry.space_group_name_H-M   'P 1'
#
loop_
_entity.id
_entity.type
_entity.pdbx_description
1 polymer ?
#
loop_
_entity_poly.entity_id
_entity_poly.type
_entity_poly.pdbx_seq_one_letter_code
_entity_poly.pdbx_strand_id
1 'polypeptide(L)'
;MLQRPAAFSACGVVTLTTDFGLKDPFVGVMKGRLVAHFPAVRIIDLTHEIPAHWPAEAGFWLARSFRHFPLGTVHVAVVDPGVGSAREIAAVEAEGHLFLAPDNGLLGPVLDTATSVIARRVAAPVLVRLGIDAPSATFHGRDIFAPLAARIAASQLAPADLGAPTDELVPGWIEQPRVTAGQVAGTVVTIDHFGNLITDIDARHLHGLPHPVVRVASRELPVRRTYSDVRPGDYLALVNSFGVLEIARAERSAAEGLGLARGAPVVVVTK
;
A
#
# COMPACT_ATOMS: atom_id res chain seq x y z
N MET A 1 5.91 9.17 -28.59
CA MET A 1 6.90 8.12 -28.22
C MET A 1 6.59 7.73 -26.79
N LEU A 2 6.05 6.54 -26.56
CA LEU A 2 5.92 5.97 -25.23
C LEU A 2 7.34 5.72 -24.73
N GLN A 3 7.77 6.45 -23.70
CA GLN A 3 9.04 6.18 -23.02
C GLN A 3 8.98 4.74 -22.50
N ARG A 4 9.99 3.93 -22.80
CA ARG A 4 10.15 2.64 -22.15
C ARG A 4 10.20 2.91 -20.63
N PRO A 5 9.43 2.13 -19.84
CA PRO A 5 9.50 2.29 -18.39
C PRO A 5 10.95 2.15 -17.93
N ALA A 6 11.36 3.01 -17.01
CA ALA A 6 12.70 2.96 -16.43
C ALA A 6 12.92 1.59 -15.81
N ALA A 7 13.96 0.88 -16.25
CA ALA A 7 14.38 -0.37 -15.60
C ALA A 7 14.78 -0.07 -14.14
N PHE A 8 14.50 -1.00 -13.25
CA PHE A 8 14.92 -0.88 -11.85
C PHE A 8 16.46 -0.78 -11.75
N SER A 9 16.93 0.21 -11.00
CA SER A 9 18.34 0.39 -10.65
C SER A 9 18.41 0.87 -9.20
N ALA A 10 18.94 0.04 -8.31
CA ALA A 10 18.90 0.29 -6.87
C ALA A 10 19.54 1.62 -6.48
N CYS A 11 18.88 2.39 -5.62
CA CYS A 11 19.36 3.69 -5.11
C CYS A 11 19.81 3.65 -3.63
N GLY A 12 19.83 2.46 -3.01
CA GLY A 12 20.21 2.26 -1.62
C GLY A 12 19.14 2.63 -0.60
N VAL A 13 17.91 2.88 -1.03
CA VAL A 13 16.76 3.17 -0.15
C VAL A 13 15.88 1.93 -0.01
N VAL A 14 15.49 1.63 1.22
CA VAL A 14 14.50 0.59 1.55
C VAL A 14 13.38 1.23 2.35
N THR A 15 12.11 1.05 1.96
CA THR A 15 10.96 1.41 2.79
C THR A 15 10.39 0.20 3.51
N LEU A 16 9.83 0.39 4.69
CA LEU A 16 9.16 -0.64 5.47
C LEU A 16 7.70 -0.28 5.70
N THR A 17 6.81 -1.25 5.41
CA THR A 17 5.38 -1.20 5.70
C THR A 17 4.99 -2.48 6.40
N THR A 18 4.47 -2.42 7.62
CA THR A 18 4.09 -3.63 8.39
C THR A 18 2.88 -3.38 9.28
N ASP A 19 2.34 -4.47 9.85
CA ASP A 19 1.34 -4.46 10.91
C ASP A 19 1.96 -4.79 12.30
N PHE A 20 3.28 -4.60 12.46
CA PHE A 20 4.01 -5.04 13.66
C PHE A 20 3.87 -4.07 14.83
N GLY A 21 3.42 -2.84 14.58
CA GLY A 21 3.46 -1.76 15.56
C GLY A 21 4.89 -1.38 15.95
N LEU A 22 5.02 -0.47 16.91
CA LEU A 22 6.32 0.01 17.41
C LEU A 22 6.58 -0.39 18.86
N LYS A 23 5.66 -1.11 19.50
CA LYS A 23 5.78 -1.54 20.90
C LYS A 23 6.82 -2.65 21.07
N ASP A 24 6.83 -3.61 20.16
CA ASP A 24 7.68 -4.79 20.20
C ASP A 24 8.93 -4.63 19.32
N PRO A 25 9.98 -5.45 19.49
CA PRO A 25 11.27 -5.25 18.82
C PRO A 25 11.28 -5.65 17.34
N PHE A 26 10.17 -6.12 16.77
CA PHE A 26 10.14 -6.74 15.42
C PHE A 26 10.67 -5.82 14.33
N VAL A 27 10.23 -4.55 14.31
CA VAL A 27 10.69 -3.55 13.34
C VAL A 27 12.18 -3.26 13.53
N GLY A 28 12.63 -3.09 14.78
CA GLY A 28 14.04 -2.85 15.08
C GLY A 28 14.94 -4.01 14.63
N VAL A 29 14.48 -5.24 14.82
CA VAL A 29 15.21 -6.44 14.38
C VAL A 29 15.28 -6.53 12.85
N MET A 30 14.21 -6.21 12.12
CA MET A 30 14.23 -6.12 10.65
C MET A 30 15.26 -5.09 10.17
N LYS A 31 15.27 -3.89 10.77
CA LYS A 31 16.26 -2.84 10.46
C LYS A 31 17.68 -3.30 10.76
N GLY A 32 17.90 -3.99 11.88
CA GLY A 32 19.20 -4.58 12.21
C GLY A 32 19.68 -5.56 11.14
N ARG A 33 18.78 -6.38 10.59
CA ARG A 33 19.11 -7.32 9.48
C ARG A 33 19.42 -6.58 8.18
N LEU A 34 18.69 -5.51 7.86
CA LEU A 34 18.99 -4.65 6.70
C LEU A 34 20.41 -4.08 6.81
N VAL A 35 20.73 -3.45 7.95
CA VAL A 35 22.04 -2.83 8.20
C VAL A 35 23.17 -3.88 8.21
N ALA A 36 22.94 -5.06 8.77
CA ALA A 36 23.94 -6.13 8.79
C ALA A 36 24.34 -6.62 7.38
N HIS A 37 23.40 -6.61 6.42
CA HIS A 37 23.68 -7.00 5.03
C HIS A 37 24.08 -5.82 4.14
N PHE A 38 23.67 -4.61 4.47
CA PHE A 38 24.02 -3.38 3.73
C PHE A 38 24.16 -2.20 4.71
N PRO A 39 25.35 -1.97 5.28
CA PRO A 39 25.57 -0.93 6.29
C PRO A 39 25.23 0.50 5.81
N ALA A 40 25.30 0.78 4.51
CA ALA A 40 24.96 2.07 3.93
C ALA A 40 23.48 2.23 3.53
N VAL A 41 22.62 1.26 3.88
CA VAL A 41 21.20 1.30 3.55
C VAL A 41 20.50 2.50 4.21
N ARG A 42 19.68 3.21 3.45
CA ARG A 42 18.75 4.23 3.98
C ARG A 42 17.40 3.59 4.19
N ILE A 43 16.98 3.45 5.43
CA ILE A 43 15.70 2.85 5.80
C ILE A 43 14.70 3.95 6.12
N ILE A 44 13.52 3.87 5.51
CA ILE A 44 12.41 4.79 5.74
C ILE A 44 11.19 3.96 6.13
N ASP A 45 10.62 4.24 7.29
CA ASP A 45 9.36 3.65 7.70
C ASP A 45 8.22 4.38 6.97
N LEU A 46 7.46 3.64 6.15
CA LEU A 46 6.23 4.19 5.60
C LEU A 46 5.15 4.17 6.68
N THR A 47 4.91 3.00 7.26
CA THR A 47 4.08 2.83 8.46
C THR A 47 4.28 1.43 9.05
N HIS A 48 4.08 1.31 10.37
CA HIS A 48 4.02 0.02 11.08
C HIS A 48 2.68 -0.19 11.79
N GLU A 49 1.72 0.72 11.53
CA GLU A 49 0.40 0.75 12.16
C GLU A 49 -0.71 0.26 11.21
N ILE A 50 -0.36 -0.59 10.24
CA ILE A 50 -1.39 -1.29 9.46
C ILE A 50 -2.19 -2.16 10.43
N PRO A 51 -3.53 -2.17 10.35
CA PRO A 51 -4.34 -3.06 11.18
C PRO A 51 -3.89 -4.51 11.05
N ALA A 52 -3.71 -5.18 12.19
CA ALA A 52 -3.17 -6.53 12.24
C ALA A 52 -3.94 -7.48 11.29
N HIS A 53 -3.17 -8.24 10.50
CA HIS A 53 -3.68 -9.23 9.55
C HIS A 53 -4.50 -8.64 8.39
N TRP A 54 -4.35 -7.34 8.06
CA TRP A 54 -5.10 -6.69 6.99
C TRP A 54 -4.20 -6.19 5.83
N PRO A 55 -3.76 -7.08 4.92
CA PRO A 55 -2.83 -6.71 3.83
C PRO A 55 -3.41 -5.70 2.83
N ALA A 56 -4.75 -5.62 2.71
CA ALA A 56 -5.41 -4.70 1.79
C ALA A 56 -5.06 -3.23 2.04
N GLU A 57 -5.01 -2.80 3.30
CA GLU A 57 -4.65 -1.43 3.65
C GLU A 57 -3.18 -1.13 3.38
N ALA A 58 -2.30 -2.09 3.65
CA ALA A 58 -0.88 -1.95 3.30
C ALA A 58 -0.68 -1.72 1.79
N GLY A 59 -1.35 -2.52 0.97
CA GLY A 59 -1.34 -2.37 -0.49
C GLY A 59 -1.94 -1.05 -0.96
N PHE A 60 -3.04 -0.61 -0.34
CA PHE A 60 -3.69 0.67 -0.63
C PHE A 60 -2.73 1.86 -0.41
N TRP A 61 -2.08 1.93 0.76
CA TRP A 61 -1.13 2.99 1.06
C TRP A 61 0.14 2.89 0.21
N LEU A 62 0.65 1.69 0.00
CA LEU A 62 1.85 1.46 -0.81
C LEU A 62 1.65 1.95 -2.25
N ALA A 63 0.54 1.59 -2.89
CA ALA A 63 0.22 2.00 -4.26
C ALA A 63 0.10 3.53 -4.42
N ARG A 64 -0.28 4.24 -3.36
CA ARG A 64 -0.43 5.70 -3.37
C ARG A 64 0.84 6.44 -2.96
N SER A 65 1.77 5.76 -2.28
CA SER A 65 2.94 6.41 -1.69
C SER A 65 4.23 6.19 -2.47
N PHE A 66 4.40 5.06 -3.16
CA PHE A 66 5.69 4.66 -3.72
C PHE A 66 6.28 5.69 -4.71
N ARG A 67 5.43 6.39 -5.47
CA ARG A 67 5.86 7.42 -6.45
C ARG A 67 6.47 8.67 -5.81
N HIS A 68 6.35 8.83 -4.48
CA HIS A 68 7.00 9.91 -3.74
C HIS A 68 8.44 9.57 -3.33
N PHE A 69 8.90 8.34 -3.62
CA PHE A 69 10.27 7.90 -3.33
C PHE A 69 11.15 7.95 -4.59
N PRO A 70 12.48 8.04 -4.43
CA PRO A 70 13.40 7.99 -5.56
C PRO A 70 13.24 6.69 -6.36
N LEU A 71 13.39 6.77 -7.69
CA LEU A 71 13.52 5.56 -8.51
C LEU A 71 14.64 4.67 -7.98
N GLY A 72 14.47 3.36 -8.05
CA GLY A 72 15.41 2.39 -7.48
C GLY A 72 15.17 2.09 -6.00
N THR A 73 14.13 2.64 -5.37
CA THR A 73 13.73 2.26 -4.01
C THR A 73 13.21 0.83 -3.98
N VAL A 74 13.61 0.08 -2.95
CA VAL A 74 13.05 -1.24 -2.61
C VAL A 74 11.98 -1.07 -1.52
N HIS A 75 10.74 -1.39 -1.83
CA HIS A 75 9.61 -1.33 -0.91
C HIS A 75 9.35 -2.71 -0.30
N VAL A 76 9.54 -2.86 1.00
CA VAL A 76 9.23 -4.08 1.75
C VAL A 76 7.92 -3.89 2.49
N ALA A 77 6.91 -4.70 2.15
CA ALA A 77 5.63 -4.68 2.83
C ALA A 77 5.34 -6.07 3.41
N VAL A 78 5.19 -6.14 4.74
CA VAL A 78 4.97 -7.40 5.45
C VAL A 78 3.76 -7.27 6.37
N VAL A 79 2.60 -7.67 5.84
CA VAL A 79 1.38 -7.97 6.57
C VAL A 79 1.01 -9.39 6.17
N ASP A 80 1.31 -10.35 7.04
CA ASP A 80 1.44 -11.75 6.63
C ASP A 80 0.75 -12.74 7.60
N PRO A 81 -0.57 -12.83 7.57
CA PRO A 81 -1.28 -13.83 8.36
C PRO A 81 -0.97 -15.28 7.96
N GLY A 82 -0.36 -15.49 6.79
CA GLY A 82 0.08 -16.78 6.27
C GLY A 82 1.57 -17.09 6.48
N VAL A 83 2.27 -16.38 7.36
CA VAL A 83 3.70 -16.61 7.61
C VAL A 83 3.96 -18.08 8.00
N GLY A 84 5.01 -18.69 7.44
CA GLY A 84 5.37 -20.09 7.70
C GLY A 84 4.52 -21.13 6.97
N SER A 85 3.51 -20.73 6.21
CA SER A 85 2.73 -21.62 5.33
C SER A 85 3.41 -21.79 3.95
N ALA A 86 2.74 -22.48 3.04
CA ALA A 86 3.18 -22.64 1.65
C ALA A 86 2.97 -21.39 0.77
N ARG A 87 2.57 -20.22 1.35
CA ARG A 87 2.38 -18.99 0.57
C ARG A 87 3.69 -18.55 -0.05
N GLU A 88 3.64 -18.12 -1.29
CA GLU A 88 4.78 -17.66 -2.06
C GLU A 88 5.26 -16.25 -1.62
N ILE A 89 6.41 -15.83 -2.12
CA ILE A 89 6.98 -14.50 -1.92
C ILE A 89 6.92 -13.78 -3.26
N ALA A 90 6.24 -12.65 -3.30
CA ALA A 90 6.14 -11.80 -4.47
C ALA A 90 7.29 -10.79 -4.53
N ALA A 91 7.87 -10.65 -5.72
CA ALA A 91 8.78 -9.58 -6.10
C ALA A 91 8.23 -8.89 -7.35
N VAL A 92 7.92 -7.60 -7.26
CA VAL A 92 7.29 -6.85 -8.34
C VAL A 92 8.13 -5.63 -8.69
N GLU A 93 8.60 -5.59 -9.93
CA GLU A 93 9.17 -4.37 -10.51
C GLU A 93 8.04 -3.54 -11.11
N ALA A 94 7.88 -2.30 -10.69
CA ALA A 94 6.91 -1.38 -11.28
C ALA A 94 7.47 0.05 -11.30
N GLU A 95 7.39 0.70 -12.46
CA GLU A 95 7.77 2.10 -12.66
C GLU A 95 9.16 2.46 -12.07
N GLY A 96 10.15 1.57 -12.19
CA GLY A 96 11.51 1.78 -11.68
C GLY A 96 11.69 1.54 -10.18
N HIS A 97 10.68 1.01 -9.48
CA HIS A 97 10.72 0.56 -8.10
C HIS A 97 10.67 -0.96 -8.00
N LEU A 98 11.09 -1.52 -6.87
CA LEU A 98 10.92 -2.94 -6.57
C LEU A 98 10.11 -3.10 -5.28
N PHE A 99 9.15 -4.01 -5.30
CA PHE A 99 8.29 -4.36 -4.18
C PHE A 99 8.55 -5.80 -3.76
N LEU A 100 8.73 -6.03 -2.46
CA LEU A 100 8.85 -7.36 -1.85
C LEU A 100 7.73 -7.52 -0.81
N ALA A 101 6.91 -8.54 -0.97
CA ALA A 101 5.80 -8.84 -0.07
C ALA A 101 5.45 -10.33 -0.07
N PRO A 102 4.71 -10.84 0.93
CA PRO A 102 4.03 -12.12 0.81
C PRO A 102 3.04 -12.08 -0.36
N ASP A 103 2.96 -13.16 -1.13
CA ASP A 103 1.96 -13.31 -2.21
C ASP A 103 0.59 -13.66 -1.60
N ASN A 104 -0.07 -12.66 -1.06
CA ASN A 104 -1.35 -12.75 -0.36
C ASN A 104 -2.34 -11.64 -0.76
N GLY A 105 -2.15 -11.02 -1.92
CA GLY A 105 -2.99 -9.94 -2.43
C GLY A 105 -2.57 -8.53 -1.99
N LEU A 106 -1.55 -8.40 -1.13
CA LEU A 106 -1.04 -7.11 -0.67
C LEU A 106 -0.62 -6.20 -1.84
N LEU A 107 0.07 -6.74 -2.84
CA LEU A 107 0.56 -5.97 -3.99
C LEU A 107 -0.51 -5.70 -5.07
N GLY A 108 -1.73 -6.25 -4.94
CA GLY A 108 -2.81 -6.02 -5.90
C GLY A 108 -3.02 -4.56 -6.30
N PRO A 109 -3.16 -3.61 -5.36
CA PRO A 109 -3.32 -2.19 -5.70
C PRO A 109 -2.13 -1.58 -6.45
N VAL A 110 -0.90 -2.08 -6.26
CA VAL A 110 0.27 -1.67 -7.06
C VAL A 110 0.16 -2.21 -8.47
N LEU A 111 -0.23 -3.50 -8.64
CA LEU A 111 -0.44 -4.14 -9.94
C LEU A 111 -1.52 -3.42 -10.75
N ASP A 112 -2.61 -3.02 -10.10
CA ASP A 112 -3.76 -2.37 -10.75
C ASP A 112 -3.47 -0.93 -11.20
N THR A 113 -2.55 -0.24 -10.54
CA THR A 113 -2.30 1.20 -10.76
C THR A 113 -1.02 1.50 -11.52
N ALA A 114 -0.08 0.56 -11.59
CA ALA A 114 1.19 0.77 -12.28
C ALA A 114 1.04 0.59 -13.80
N THR A 115 1.74 1.42 -14.56
CA THR A 115 1.70 1.43 -16.04
C THR A 115 2.59 0.35 -16.66
N SER A 116 3.54 -0.18 -15.89
CA SER A 116 4.43 -1.26 -16.33
C SER A 116 4.80 -2.13 -15.13
N VAL A 117 4.63 -3.42 -15.26
CA VAL A 117 4.83 -4.38 -14.18
C VAL A 117 5.59 -5.58 -14.70
N ILE A 118 6.57 -6.06 -13.93
CA ILE A 118 7.15 -7.39 -14.06
C ILE A 118 7.08 -8.05 -12.69
N ALA A 119 6.19 -9.02 -12.56
CA ALA A 119 6.02 -9.78 -11.31
C ALA A 119 6.81 -11.09 -11.36
N ARG A 120 7.33 -11.52 -10.20
CA ARG A 120 8.02 -12.81 -10.00
C ARG A 120 7.62 -13.41 -8.67
N ARG A 121 7.67 -14.73 -8.59
CA ARG A 121 7.75 -15.45 -7.32
C ARG A 121 9.20 -15.73 -7.01
N VAL A 122 9.63 -15.44 -5.77
CA VAL A 122 11.01 -15.72 -5.34
C VAL A 122 11.20 -17.22 -5.25
N ALA A 123 12.07 -17.75 -6.07
CA ALA A 123 12.29 -19.19 -6.16
C ALA A 123 13.08 -19.73 -4.95
N ALA A 124 12.67 -20.86 -4.38
CA ALA A 124 13.32 -21.47 -3.23
C ALA A 124 14.84 -21.70 -3.43
N PRO A 125 15.35 -22.14 -4.61
CA PRO A 125 16.79 -22.25 -4.83
C PRO A 125 17.56 -20.93 -4.70
N VAL A 126 16.92 -19.80 -4.93
CA VAL A 126 17.52 -18.47 -4.73
C VAL A 126 17.74 -18.23 -3.25
N LEU A 127 16.76 -18.54 -2.42
CA LEU A 127 16.87 -18.39 -0.96
C LEU A 127 18.02 -19.26 -0.41
N VAL A 128 18.09 -20.51 -0.84
CA VAL A 128 19.18 -21.43 -0.45
C VAL A 128 20.56 -20.87 -0.85
N ARG A 129 20.72 -20.42 -2.10
CA ARG A 129 21.96 -19.81 -2.60
C ARG A 129 22.40 -18.59 -1.78
N LEU A 130 21.43 -17.85 -1.22
CA LEU A 130 21.67 -16.68 -0.39
C LEU A 130 21.90 -17.02 1.10
N GLY A 131 21.90 -18.30 1.47
CA GLY A 131 22.01 -18.76 2.86
C GLY A 131 20.74 -18.50 3.69
N ILE A 132 19.58 -18.47 3.01
CA ILE A 132 18.24 -18.32 3.63
C ILE A 132 17.52 -19.68 3.48
N ASP A 133 18.11 -20.73 4.01
CA ASP A 133 17.65 -22.11 3.87
C ASP A 133 16.82 -22.61 5.06
N ALA A 134 16.92 -21.95 6.20
CA ALA A 134 16.18 -22.30 7.42
C ALA A 134 15.55 -21.08 8.11
N PRO A 135 14.64 -20.34 7.41
CA PRO A 135 13.96 -19.20 8.03
C PRO A 135 13.04 -19.67 9.15
N SER A 136 12.89 -18.85 10.20
CA SER A 136 11.88 -19.08 11.23
C SER A 136 10.49 -19.15 10.62
N ALA A 137 9.68 -20.09 11.03
CA ALA A 137 8.30 -20.23 10.57
C ALA A 137 7.38 -19.05 10.96
N THR A 138 7.84 -18.15 11.82
CA THR A 138 7.02 -17.04 12.36
C THR A 138 7.57 -15.65 12.09
N PHE A 139 8.77 -15.52 11.45
CA PHE A 139 9.36 -14.20 11.24
C PHE A 139 10.09 -14.06 9.89
N HIS A 140 9.36 -14.26 8.80
CA HIS A 140 9.89 -14.08 7.44
C HIS A 140 10.33 -12.62 7.17
N GLY A 141 9.76 -11.62 7.84
CA GLY A 141 10.22 -10.23 7.79
C GLY A 141 11.71 -10.10 8.06
N ARG A 142 12.17 -10.75 9.13
CA ARG A 142 13.59 -10.79 9.56
C ARG A 142 14.44 -11.68 8.68
N ASP A 143 13.98 -12.89 8.39
CA ASP A 143 14.83 -13.95 7.86
C ASP A 143 14.86 -14.00 6.33
N ILE A 144 13.82 -13.48 5.67
CA ILE A 144 13.69 -13.50 4.22
C ILE A 144 13.66 -12.08 3.64
N PHE A 145 12.64 -11.28 4.02
CA PHE A 145 12.40 -9.99 3.35
C PHE A 145 13.51 -8.98 3.58
N ALA A 146 14.00 -8.82 4.81
CA ALA A 146 15.07 -7.88 5.11
C ALA A 146 16.40 -8.26 4.43
N PRO A 147 16.90 -9.51 4.46
CA PRO A 147 18.10 -9.92 3.73
C PRO A 147 17.99 -9.76 2.22
N LEU A 148 16.85 -10.11 1.61
CA LEU A 148 16.62 -9.90 0.18
C LEU A 148 16.67 -8.42 -0.19
N ALA A 149 15.91 -7.59 0.52
CA ALA A 149 15.85 -6.15 0.28
C ALA A 149 17.21 -5.48 0.39
N ALA A 150 18.00 -5.84 1.41
CA ALA A 150 19.34 -5.29 1.60
C ALA A 150 20.28 -5.60 0.42
N ARG A 151 20.29 -6.85 -0.04
CA ARG A 151 21.13 -7.28 -1.17
C ARG A 151 20.74 -6.62 -2.48
N ILE A 152 19.43 -6.46 -2.71
CA ILE A 152 18.92 -5.77 -3.88
C ILE A 152 19.26 -4.28 -3.80
N ALA A 153 19.01 -3.63 -2.67
CA ALA A 153 19.33 -2.22 -2.46
C ALA A 153 20.84 -1.92 -2.58
N ALA A 154 21.68 -2.91 -2.27
CA ALA A 154 23.14 -2.87 -2.45
C ALA A 154 23.60 -3.21 -3.88
N SER A 155 22.68 -3.47 -4.83
CA SER A 155 22.99 -3.96 -6.19
C SER A 155 23.77 -5.30 -6.23
N GLN A 156 23.67 -6.11 -5.17
CA GLN A 156 24.29 -7.44 -5.08
C GLN A 156 23.39 -8.54 -5.65
N LEU A 157 22.12 -8.25 -5.87
CA LEU A 157 21.12 -9.16 -6.41
C LEU A 157 20.20 -8.38 -7.34
N ALA A 158 20.08 -8.82 -8.58
CA ALA A 158 19.16 -8.21 -9.52
C ALA A 158 17.74 -8.79 -9.36
N PRO A 159 16.68 -8.02 -9.61
CA PRO A 159 15.31 -8.55 -9.57
C PRO A 159 15.10 -9.77 -10.48
N ALA A 160 15.77 -9.80 -11.64
CA ALA A 160 15.71 -10.92 -12.58
C ALA A 160 16.25 -12.25 -12.01
N ASP A 161 17.13 -12.18 -11.01
CA ASP A 161 17.72 -13.36 -10.36
C ASP A 161 16.78 -14.01 -9.32
N LEU A 162 15.67 -13.35 -8.97
CA LEU A 162 14.72 -13.81 -7.95
C LEU A 162 13.86 -14.98 -8.42
N GLY A 163 13.55 -15.04 -9.72
CA GLY A 163 12.71 -16.08 -10.29
C GLY A 163 12.22 -15.72 -11.69
N ALA A 164 11.55 -16.66 -12.34
CA ALA A 164 10.90 -16.41 -13.63
C ALA A 164 9.73 -15.40 -13.48
N PRO A 165 9.45 -14.59 -14.50
CA PRO A 165 8.25 -13.78 -14.54
C PRO A 165 6.97 -14.62 -14.42
N THR A 166 5.94 -14.05 -13.78
CA THR A 166 4.62 -14.69 -13.62
C THR A 166 3.51 -13.66 -13.66
N ASP A 167 2.34 -14.06 -14.15
CA ASP A 167 1.11 -13.28 -14.10
C ASP A 167 0.13 -13.83 -13.03
N GLU A 168 0.57 -14.82 -12.25
CA GLU A 168 -0.27 -15.59 -11.32
C GLU A 168 -0.11 -15.16 -9.85
N LEU A 169 0.07 -13.88 -9.56
CA LEU A 169 0.04 -13.40 -8.19
C LEU A 169 -1.39 -13.38 -7.64
N VAL A 170 -1.50 -13.54 -6.32
CA VAL A 170 -2.80 -13.43 -5.64
C VAL A 170 -3.38 -12.03 -5.85
N PRO A 171 -4.64 -11.92 -6.34
CA PRO A 171 -5.27 -10.63 -6.60
C PRO A 171 -5.51 -9.83 -5.33
N GLY A 172 -5.68 -8.51 -5.48
CA GLY A 172 -5.96 -7.60 -4.37
C GLY A 172 -7.34 -7.86 -3.73
N TRP A 173 -7.46 -7.45 -2.48
CA TRP A 173 -8.66 -7.62 -1.64
C TRP A 173 -9.69 -6.49 -1.79
N ILE A 174 -9.28 -5.32 -2.32
CA ILE A 174 -10.16 -4.16 -2.46
C ILE A 174 -10.84 -4.25 -3.82
N GLU A 175 -12.16 -4.36 -3.80
CA GLU A 175 -12.94 -4.27 -5.02
C GLU A 175 -12.88 -2.85 -5.60
N GLN A 176 -12.92 -2.75 -6.92
CA GLN A 176 -12.97 -1.44 -7.59
C GLN A 176 -14.33 -0.78 -7.35
N PRO A 177 -14.37 0.55 -7.15
CA PRO A 177 -15.62 1.27 -7.03
C PRO A 177 -16.55 1.03 -8.22
N ARG A 178 -17.83 0.86 -7.94
CA ARG A 178 -18.84 0.64 -8.96
C ARG A 178 -19.27 1.98 -9.57
N VAL A 179 -18.92 2.18 -10.82
CA VAL A 179 -19.27 3.41 -11.58
C VAL A 179 -20.48 3.13 -12.47
N THR A 180 -21.50 3.94 -12.35
CA THR A 180 -22.70 3.94 -13.20
C THR A 180 -23.01 5.36 -13.67
N ALA A 181 -24.01 5.54 -14.56
CA ALA A 181 -24.41 6.87 -15.01
C ALA A 181 -24.90 7.73 -13.82
N GLY A 182 -24.16 8.80 -13.51
CA GLY A 182 -24.51 9.75 -12.44
C GLY A 182 -24.22 9.27 -11.01
N GLN A 183 -23.56 8.13 -10.82
CA GLN A 183 -23.27 7.59 -9.49
C GLN A 183 -21.98 6.81 -9.44
N VAL A 184 -21.24 6.95 -8.34
CA VAL A 184 -20.09 6.12 -7.95
C VAL A 184 -20.34 5.55 -6.57
N ALA A 185 -20.26 4.24 -6.42
CA ALA A 185 -20.37 3.55 -5.14
C ALA A 185 -19.04 2.89 -4.78
N GLY A 186 -18.56 3.15 -3.59
CA GLY A 186 -17.33 2.60 -3.03
C GLY A 186 -17.46 2.37 -1.54
N THR A 187 -16.34 2.15 -0.88
CA THR A 187 -16.27 1.83 0.54
C THR A 187 -15.15 2.60 1.26
N VAL A 188 -15.28 2.72 2.56
CA VAL A 188 -14.20 3.19 3.42
C VAL A 188 -13.14 2.09 3.52
N VAL A 189 -11.93 2.39 3.08
CA VAL A 189 -10.77 1.48 3.14
C VAL A 189 -10.10 1.55 4.50
N THR A 190 -9.91 2.78 5.00
CA THR A 190 -9.20 3.04 6.26
C THR A 190 -9.66 4.33 6.91
N ILE A 191 -9.26 4.54 8.14
CA ILE A 191 -9.45 5.76 8.92
C ILE A 191 -8.07 6.31 9.25
N ASP A 192 -7.82 7.57 8.89
CA ASP A 192 -6.52 8.18 9.20
C ASP A 192 -6.39 8.59 10.67
N HIS A 193 -5.21 9.09 11.04
CA HIS A 193 -4.92 9.53 12.41
C HIS A 193 -5.88 10.61 12.92
N PHE A 194 -6.45 11.44 12.04
CA PHE A 194 -7.38 12.52 12.39
C PHE A 194 -8.83 12.04 12.51
N GLY A 195 -9.08 10.77 12.17
CA GLY A 195 -10.42 10.19 12.14
C GLY A 195 -11.18 10.47 10.85
N ASN A 196 -10.50 10.86 9.77
CA ASN A 196 -11.12 10.98 8.46
C ASN A 196 -11.31 9.60 7.83
N LEU A 197 -12.41 9.42 7.13
CA LEU A 197 -12.76 8.18 6.44
C LEU A 197 -12.19 8.22 5.02
N ILE A 198 -11.18 7.42 4.74
CA ILE A 198 -10.50 7.35 3.44
C ILE A 198 -11.15 6.26 2.60
N THR A 199 -11.60 6.60 1.38
CA THR A 199 -12.32 5.67 0.52
C THR A 199 -11.45 5.10 -0.60
N ASP A 200 -11.99 4.08 -1.29
CA ASP A 200 -11.45 3.52 -2.54
C ASP A 200 -11.79 4.37 -3.78
N ILE A 201 -12.60 5.41 -3.66
CA ILE A 201 -13.07 6.25 -4.77
C ILE A 201 -11.97 7.23 -5.19
N ASP A 202 -11.31 6.97 -6.31
CA ASP A 202 -10.32 7.89 -6.89
C ASP A 202 -10.98 9.14 -7.48
N ALA A 203 -10.26 10.27 -7.49
CA ALA A 203 -10.67 11.53 -8.10
C ALA A 203 -11.16 11.38 -9.55
N ARG A 204 -10.53 10.47 -10.32
CA ARG A 204 -10.94 10.18 -11.71
C ARG A 204 -12.39 9.73 -11.84
N HIS A 205 -12.91 9.02 -10.85
CA HIS A 205 -14.29 8.54 -10.84
C HIS A 205 -15.31 9.69 -10.68
N LEU A 206 -14.86 10.86 -10.20
CA LEU A 206 -15.70 12.03 -9.99
C LEU A 206 -15.77 12.94 -11.22
N HIS A 207 -14.91 12.77 -12.23
CA HIS A 207 -14.80 13.67 -13.39
C HIS A 207 -16.08 13.79 -14.21
N GLY A 208 -16.95 12.81 -14.18
CA GLY A 208 -18.23 12.81 -14.90
C GLY A 208 -19.44 13.24 -14.08
N LEU A 209 -19.24 13.67 -12.83
CA LEU A 209 -20.31 14.04 -11.91
C LEU A 209 -20.35 15.56 -11.70
N PRO A 210 -21.26 16.31 -12.36
CA PRO A 210 -21.43 17.73 -12.06
C PRO A 210 -22.02 17.90 -10.65
N HIS A 211 -21.46 18.85 -9.89
CA HIS A 211 -21.88 19.16 -8.52
C HIS A 211 -22.02 17.92 -7.62
N PRO A 212 -20.94 17.11 -7.45
CA PRO A 212 -21.03 15.85 -6.72
C PRO A 212 -21.43 16.07 -5.26
N VAL A 213 -22.29 15.18 -4.77
CA VAL A 213 -22.72 15.09 -3.37
C VAL A 213 -22.42 13.70 -2.87
N VAL A 214 -21.83 13.59 -1.69
CA VAL A 214 -21.50 12.34 -1.06
C VAL A 214 -22.59 11.93 -0.09
N ARG A 215 -23.15 10.74 -0.30
CA ARG A 215 -24.07 10.09 0.62
C ARG A 215 -23.32 9.07 1.47
N VAL A 216 -23.36 9.27 2.76
CA VAL A 216 -22.74 8.39 3.74
C VAL A 216 -23.58 8.36 5.01
N ALA A 217 -23.85 7.17 5.55
CA ALA A 217 -24.85 6.98 6.60
C ALA A 217 -26.19 7.65 6.18
N SER A 218 -26.76 8.46 7.04
CA SER A 218 -28.00 9.22 6.75
C SER A 218 -27.76 10.67 6.28
N ARG A 219 -26.55 11.00 5.81
CA ARG A 219 -26.15 12.37 5.48
C ARG A 219 -25.83 12.53 4.00
N GLU A 220 -26.09 13.74 3.51
CA GLU A 220 -25.57 14.26 2.24
C GLU A 220 -24.51 15.32 2.55
N LEU A 221 -23.30 15.11 2.05
CA LEU A 221 -22.14 15.97 2.32
C LEU A 221 -21.71 16.66 1.03
N PRO A 222 -21.48 17.99 1.07
CA PRO A 222 -20.92 18.68 -0.08
C PRO A 222 -19.47 18.28 -0.30
N VAL A 223 -19.07 18.15 -1.55
CA VAL A 223 -17.65 18.04 -1.90
C VAL A 223 -17.03 19.42 -1.87
N ARG A 224 -15.97 19.60 -1.10
CA ARG A 224 -15.24 20.85 -0.88
C ARG A 224 -13.79 20.71 -1.32
N ARG A 225 -13.09 21.83 -1.42
CA ARG A 225 -11.68 21.83 -1.80
C ARG A 225 -10.76 21.54 -0.60
N THR A 226 -11.14 22.03 0.58
CA THR A 226 -10.34 21.91 1.80
C THR A 226 -11.23 21.90 3.06
N TYR A 227 -10.63 21.50 4.18
CA TYR A 227 -11.29 21.44 5.49
C TYR A 227 -11.80 22.79 6.00
N SER A 228 -11.13 23.89 5.62
CA SER A 228 -11.51 25.25 6.03
C SER A 228 -12.71 25.84 5.24
N ASP A 229 -13.23 25.12 4.26
CA ASP A 229 -14.41 25.57 3.50
C ASP A 229 -15.73 25.36 4.27
N VAL A 230 -15.66 24.79 5.48
CA VAL A 230 -16.79 24.58 6.38
C VAL A 230 -16.44 25.08 7.79
N ARG A 231 -17.45 25.21 8.67
CA ARG A 231 -17.22 25.62 10.07
C ARG A 231 -16.64 24.47 10.90
N PRO A 232 -15.88 24.76 11.99
CA PRO A 232 -15.48 23.74 12.94
C PRO A 232 -16.66 22.87 13.40
N GLY A 233 -16.48 21.54 13.29
CA GLY A 233 -17.49 20.56 13.63
C GLY A 233 -18.45 20.15 12.50
N ASP A 234 -18.47 20.86 11.36
CA ASP A 234 -19.25 20.48 10.18
C ASP A 234 -18.58 19.33 9.42
N TYR A 235 -19.43 18.55 8.74
CA TYR A 235 -18.97 17.46 7.87
C TYR A 235 -18.81 17.94 6.44
N LEU A 236 -17.85 17.35 5.74
CA LEU A 236 -17.58 17.59 4.32
C LEU A 236 -17.00 16.31 3.68
N ALA A 237 -16.97 16.30 2.37
CA ALA A 237 -16.13 15.41 1.60
C ALA A 237 -15.13 16.22 0.78
N LEU A 238 -13.98 15.67 0.49
CA LEU A 238 -12.96 16.28 -0.36
C LEU A 238 -12.13 15.22 -1.08
N VAL A 239 -11.42 15.61 -2.13
CA VAL A 239 -10.35 14.78 -2.69
C VAL A 239 -9.07 15.14 -1.96
N ASN A 240 -8.49 14.17 -1.27
CA ASN A 240 -7.29 14.38 -0.46
C ASN A 240 -5.99 14.37 -1.29
N SER A 241 -4.84 14.56 -0.63
CA SER A 241 -3.52 14.62 -1.27
C SER A 241 -3.06 13.32 -1.93
N PHE A 242 -3.71 12.20 -1.64
CA PHE A 242 -3.50 10.90 -2.30
C PHE A 242 -4.46 10.67 -3.47
N GLY A 243 -5.26 11.67 -3.84
CA GLY A 243 -6.16 11.62 -4.99
C GLY A 243 -7.40 10.75 -4.78
N VAL A 244 -7.81 10.50 -3.53
CA VAL A 244 -9.02 9.74 -3.20
C VAL A 244 -10.03 10.58 -2.45
N LEU A 245 -11.31 10.20 -2.59
CA LEU A 245 -12.38 10.81 -1.83
C LEU A 245 -12.20 10.49 -0.34
N GLU A 246 -12.26 11.53 0.46
CA GLU A 246 -12.19 11.51 1.90
C GLU A 246 -13.45 12.13 2.50
N ILE A 247 -13.95 11.56 3.59
CA ILE A 247 -15.02 12.12 4.39
C ILE A 247 -14.41 12.60 5.70
N ALA A 248 -14.56 13.89 5.94
CA ALA A 248 -13.95 14.58 7.06
C ALA A 248 -14.98 15.31 7.92
N ARG A 249 -14.56 15.65 9.13
CA ARG A 249 -15.25 16.57 10.01
C ARG A 249 -14.26 17.62 10.47
N ALA A 250 -14.50 18.89 10.16
CA ALA A 250 -13.55 19.95 10.48
C ALA A 250 -13.21 19.98 11.98
N GLU A 251 -11.90 19.88 12.30
CA GLU A 251 -11.35 19.87 13.65
C GLU A 251 -11.81 18.70 14.56
N ARG A 252 -12.46 17.68 14.03
CA ARG A 252 -12.97 16.52 14.79
C ARG A 252 -12.92 15.23 13.97
N SER A 253 -13.03 14.09 14.65
CA SER A 253 -13.14 12.79 14.01
C SER A 253 -14.49 12.64 13.28
N ALA A 254 -14.44 12.36 11.97
CA ALA A 254 -15.61 12.01 11.19
C ALA A 254 -16.08 10.58 11.50
N ALA A 255 -15.13 9.64 11.69
CA ALA A 255 -15.43 8.25 12.01
C ALA A 255 -16.24 8.14 13.30
N GLU A 256 -15.77 8.77 14.39
CA GLU A 256 -16.48 8.79 15.67
C GLU A 256 -17.84 9.47 15.55
N GLY A 257 -17.89 10.64 14.90
CA GLY A 257 -19.11 11.42 14.81
C GLY A 257 -20.19 10.79 13.94
N LEU A 258 -19.84 9.94 12.97
CA LEU A 258 -20.76 9.19 12.12
C LEU A 258 -21.01 7.76 12.62
N GLY A 259 -20.20 7.27 13.56
CA GLY A 259 -20.25 5.89 14.01
C GLY A 259 -19.87 4.90 12.90
N LEU A 260 -18.95 5.29 12.00
CA LEU A 260 -18.55 4.49 10.85
C LEU A 260 -17.16 3.91 11.02
N ALA A 261 -16.95 2.77 10.38
CA ALA A 261 -15.71 2.03 10.36
C ALA A 261 -15.32 1.66 8.92
N ARG A 262 -14.19 1.01 8.77
CA ARG A 262 -13.78 0.37 7.52
C ARG A 262 -14.88 -0.53 6.98
N GLY A 263 -15.04 -0.56 5.65
CA GLY A 263 -16.09 -1.28 4.95
C GLY A 263 -17.42 -0.53 4.88
N ALA A 264 -17.56 0.65 5.51
CA ALA A 264 -18.77 1.44 5.40
C ALA A 264 -19.01 1.89 3.95
N PRO A 265 -20.25 1.75 3.42
CA PRO A 265 -20.55 2.13 2.06
C PRO A 265 -20.58 3.66 1.89
N VAL A 266 -20.06 4.12 0.76
CA VAL A 266 -20.05 5.53 0.37
C VAL A 266 -20.56 5.64 -1.06
N VAL A 267 -21.48 6.57 -1.29
CA VAL A 267 -22.05 6.79 -2.62
C VAL A 267 -21.88 8.26 -3.00
N VAL A 268 -21.36 8.50 -4.19
CA VAL A 268 -21.30 9.84 -4.78
C VAL A 268 -22.34 9.93 -5.88
N VAL A 269 -23.14 10.98 -5.87
CA VAL A 269 -24.18 11.22 -6.86
C VAL A 269 -24.06 12.64 -7.42
N THR A 270 -24.59 12.85 -8.62
CA THR A 270 -24.87 14.19 -9.16
C THR A 270 -26.08 14.78 -8.43
N LYS A 271 -26.01 16.07 -8.04
CA LYS A 271 -27.13 16.79 -7.45
C LYS A 271 -28.11 17.28 -8.52
#